data_e5b11cca1f073dbac66f357ab28624d1
#
_entry.id   e5b11cca1f073dbac66f357ab28624d1
#
_cell.length_a   1.000
_cell.length_b   1.000
_cell.length_c   1.000
_cell.angle_alpha   90.00
_cell.angle_beta   90.00
_cell.angle_gamma   90.00
#
_symmetry.space_group_name_H-M   'P 1'
#
loop_
_entity.id
_entity.type
_entity.pdbx_description
1 polymer ?
#
loop_
_entity_poly.entity_id
_entity_poly.type
_entity_poly.pdbx_seq_one_letter_code
_entity_poly.pdbx_strand_id
1 'polypeptide(L)'
;MNIKYICTFWGCENQTAKEFLLNVISNGYDGVEINFPDNSEFIDEFKTEIENIRATINTDFIFIAQQVVSNKKETVNEYIHRITERLEFLAKLKPDFINSHTGKDYYDFSDNCKIIEITDNLSKKYNVPIIHEIHRGRFSFHLKTLQRYLELFPKLNLVADFSHFCVVSESNLEDQTELLTKIYPKIKHLHARIGFEQSPQVNDPFAPEWQSYLDKYLIWWKEIIEYHKKRNCNHITITPEFGPFPYMPEEPFTKKPLVDQWETNLQMKKYLQQNL
;
A
#
# COMPACT_ATOMS: atom_id res chain seq x y z
N MET A 1 -10.21 18.79 3.53
CA MET A 1 -9.68 17.41 3.60
C MET A 1 -8.18 17.48 3.85
N ASN A 2 -7.67 16.75 4.79
CA ASN A 2 -6.24 16.67 5.09
C ASN A 2 -5.59 15.50 4.35
N ILE A 3 -4.37 15.68 3.87
CA ILE A 3 -3.55 14.57 3.36
C ILE A 3 -2.62 14.15 4.47
N LYS A 4 -2.58 12.86 4.78
CA LYS A 4 -1.74 12.26 5.81
C LYS A 4 -0.65 11.41 5.14
N TYR A 5 0.60 11.72 5.43
CA TYR A 5 1.76 11.06 4.84
C TYR A 5 2.27 9.95 5.75
N ILE A 6 2.32 8.74 5.22
CA ILE A 6 2.63 7.52 5.94
C ILE A 6 4.02 7.02 5.51
N CYS A 7 4.81 6.58 6.46
CA CYS A 7 6.13 5.99 6.21
C CYS A 7 6.02 4.48 6.10
N THR A 8 6.53 3.89 5.02
CA THR A 8 6.62 2.44 4.91
C THR A 8 7.77 1.88 5.74
N PHE A 9 7.58 0.75 6.39
CA PHE A 9 8.64 -0.02 7.05
C PHE A 9 9.46 -0.84 6.05
N TRP A 10 8.92 -1.11 4.86
CA TRP A 10 9.59 -1.88 3.83
C TRP A 10 10.93 -1.26 3.42
N GLY A 11 12.02 -2.00 3.61
CA GLY A 11 13.40 -1.55 3.44
C GLY A 11 14.07 -1.03 4.71
N CYS A 12 13.37 -1.06 5.86
CA CYS A 12 13.88 -0.66 7.17
C CYS A 12 14.03 -1.84 8.15
N GLU A 13 14.01 -3.08 7.65
CA GLU A 13 13.98 -4.30 8.47
C GLU A 13 15.23 -4.53 9.31
N ASN A 14 16.28 -3.75 9.10
CA ASN A 14 17.51 -3.74 9.90
C ASN A 14 17.44 -2.83 11.14
N GLN A 15 16.34 -2.07 11.31
CA GLN A 15 16.13 -1.18 12.44
C GLN A 15 15.29 -1.86 13.53
N THR A 16 15.47 -1.48 14.79
CA THR A 16 14.52 -1.76 15.86
C THR A 16 13.23 -0.98 15.64
N ALA A 17 12.13 -1.37 16.29
CA ALA A 17 10.87 -0.64 16.18
C ALA A 17 11.01 0.81 16.66
N LYS A 18 11.75 1.01 17.74
CA LYS A 18 12.02 2.32 18.30
C LYS A 18 12.85 3.21 17.37
N GLU A 19 13.94 2.70 16.79
CA GLU A 19 14.77 3.44 15.83
C GLU A 19 13.94 3.87 14.61
N PHE A 20 13.16 2.94 14.05
CA PHE A 20 12.29 3.23 12.92
C PHE A 20 11.27 4.33 13.26
N LEU A 21 10.53 4.18 14.36
CA LEU A 21 9.49 5.15 14.76
C LEU A 21 10.07 6.52 15.12
N LEU A 22 11.26 6.61 15.70
CA LEU A 22 11.95 7.87 15.91
C LEU A 22 12.30 8.55 14.59
N ASN A 23 12.80 7.79 13.60
CA ASN A 23 13.08 8.30 12.26
C ASN A 23 11.80 8.81 11.56
N VAL A 24 10.68 8.09 11.69
CA VAL A 24 9.38 8.48 11.15
C VAL A 24 8.94 9.84 11.70
N ILE A 25 8.97 10.00 13.02
CA ILE A 25 8.56 11.25 13.68
C ILE A 25 9.50 12.39 13.33
N SER A 26 10.81 12.16 13.38
CA SER A 26 11.83 13.19 13.08
C SER A 26 11.72 13.74 11.67
N ASN A 27 11.22 12.91 10.73
CA ASN A 27 10.97 13.31 9.35
C ASN A 27 9.53 13.80 9.10
N GLY A 28 8.73 13.98 10.15
CA GLY A 28 7.40 14.60 10.07
C GLY A 28 6.38 13.78 9.24
N TYR A 29 6.39 12.45 9.38
CA TYR A 29 5.32 11.60 8.88
C TYR A 29 4.15 11.57 9.88
N ASP A 30 2.94 11.38 9.37
CA ASP A 30 1.72 11.30 10.17
C ASP A 30 1.42 9.89 10.69
N GLY A 31 2.19 8.89 10.26
CA GLY A 31 1.98 7.51 10.63
C GLY A 31 2.91 6.55 9.91
N VAL A 32 2.64 5.26 10.08
CA VAL A 32 3.45 4.16 9.53
C VAL A 32 2.59 3.11 8.87
N GLU A 33 3.18 2.45 7.86
CA GLU A 33 2.65 1.24 7.24
C GLU A 33 3.68 0.12 7.36
N ILE A 34 3.27 -1.01 7.94
CA ILE A 34 4.21 -2.07 8.30
C ILE A 34 3.67 -3.49 8.02
N ASN A 35 4.45 -4.27 7.29
CA ASN A 35 4.35 -5.72 7.30
C ASN A 35 5.30 -6.26 8.39
N PHE A 36 4.74 -6.69 9.51
CA PHE A 36 5.53 -7.10 10.67
C PHE A 36 6.46 -8.28 10.37
N PRO A 37 7.73 -8.19 10.81
CA PRO A 37 8.61 -9.34 10.85
C PRO A 37 8.07 -10.41 11.83
N ASP A 38 8.51 -11.65 11.65
CA ASP A 38 8.22 -12.73 12.59
C ASP A 38 9.18 -12.66 13.79
N ASN A 39 9.02 -11.60 14.59
CA ASN A 39 9.85 -11.26 15.75
C ASN A 39 8.98 -10.66 16.85
N SER A 40 8.76 -11.40 17.93
CA SER A 40 7.91 -10.98 19.05
C SER A 40 8.46 -9.76 19.80
N GLU A 41 9.78 -9.66 19.96
CA GLU A 41 10.41 -8.53 20.66
C GLU A 41 10.19 -7.22 19.89
N PHE A 42 10.36 -7.25 18.57
CA PHE A 42 10.06 -6.10 17.71
C PHE A 42 8.59 -5.69 17.80
N ILE A 43 7.67 -6.68 17.78
CA ILE A 43 6.22 -6.42 17.84
C ILE A 43 5.84 -5.79 19.17
N ASP A 44 6.38 -6.25 20.30
CA ASP A 44 6.08 -5.71 21.63
C ASP A 44 6.70 -4.31 21.82
N GLU A 45 7.92 -4.09 21.33
CA GLU A 45 8.53 -2.76 21.29
C GLU A 45 7.70 -1.80 20.44
N PHE A 46 7.28 -2.22 19.24
CA PHE A 46 6.46 -1.41 18.35
C PHE A 46 5.15 -0.98 19.00
N LYS A 47 4.43 -1.88 19.67
CA LYS A 47 3.18 -1.58 20.38
C LYS A 47 3.41 -0.53 21.46
N THR A 48 4.46 -0.71 22.26
CA THR A 48 4.81 0.21 23.33
C THR A 48 5.12 1.61 22.78
N GLU A 49 5.92 1.69 21.72
CA GLU A 49 6.32 2.97 21.15
C GLU A 49 5.15 3.67 20.42
N ILE A 50 4.25 2.94 19.75
CA ILE A 50 3.02 3.55 19.16
C ILE A 50 2.12 4.14 20.24
N GLU A 51 1.93 3.44 21.35
CA GLU A 51 1.15 3.95 22.49
C GLU A 51 1.79 5.22 23.07
N ASN A 52 3.09 5.23 23.25
CA ASN A 52 3.84 6.40 23.71
C ASN A 52 3.70 7.60 22.76
N ILE A 53 3.85 7.37 21.45
CA ILE A 53 3.70 8.41 20.44
C ILE A 53 2.31 9.02 20.49
N ARG A 54 1.28 8.20 20.54
CA ARG A 54 -0.12 8.64 20.59
C ARG A 54 -0.44 9.39 21.90
N ALA A 55 0.18 8.99 23.00
CA ALA A 55 -0.03 9.64 24.29
C ALA A 55 0.70 10.98 24.45
N THR A 56 1.87 11.16 23.82
CA THR A 56 2.78 12.28 24.16
C THR A 56 3.14 13.19 22.99
N ILE A 57 3.03 12.72 21.74
CA ILE A 57 3.54 13.45 20.57
C ILE A 57 2.41 13.78 19.58
N ASN A 58 1.65 12.78 19.17
CA ASN A 58 0.60 12.93 18.15
C ASN A 58 -0.54 11.93 18.41
N THR A 59 -1.64 12.40 18.99
CA THR A 59 -2.83 11.58 19.28
C THR A 59 -3.46 10.96 18.04
N ASP A 60 -3.27 11.58 16.87
CA ASP A 60 -3.81 11.16 15.58
C ASP A 60 -2.78 10.38 14.74
N PHE A 61 -1.70 9.87 15.36
CA PHE A 61 -0.69 9.09 14.66
C PHE A 61 -1.28 7.79 14.10
N ILE A 62 -1.18 7.63 12.79
CA ILE A 62 -1.83 6.55 12.03
C ILE A 62 -0.94 5.30 12.03
N PHE A 63 -1.53 4.17 12.32
CA PHE A 63 -0.90 2.87 12.21
C PHE A 63 -1.64 2.00 11.19
N ILE A 64 -1.00 1.70 10.06
CA ILE A 64 -1.47 0.79 9.03
C ILE A 64 -0.70 -0.52 9.15
N ALA A 65 -1.39 -1.64 9.36
CA ALA A 65 -0.77 -2.94 9.27
C ALA A 65 -0.86 -3.46 7.83
N GLN A 66 0.23 -3.98 7.28
CA GLN A 66 0.26 -4.56 5.95
C GLN A 66 0.25 -6.09 6.03
N GLN A 67 -0.64 -6.71 5.27
CA GLN A 67 -0.71 -8.16 5.14
C GLN A 67 -0.08 -8.57 3.81
N VAL A 68 1.14 -9.04 3.87
CA VAL A 68 1.85 -9.68 2.76
C VAL A 68 2.24 -11.08 3.18
N VAL A 69 1.75 -12.10 2.49
CA VAL A 69 2.19 -13.48 2.70
C VAL A 69 3.06 -13.94 1.54
N SER A 70 4.12 -14.66 1.87
CA SER A 70 5.06 -15.20 0.88
C SER A 70 4.35 -16.13 -0.11
N ASN A 71 4.83 -16.17 -1.35
CA ASN A 71 4.35 -17.14 -2.32
C ASN A 71 4.79 -18.56 -1.91
N LYS A 72 3.82 -19.48 -1.89
CA LYS A 72 4.03 -20.90 -1.60
C LYS A 72 3.25 -21.74 -2.60
N LYS A 73 3.71 -22.98 -2.83
CA LYS A 73 2.87 -23.98 -3.51
C LYS A 73 1.86 -24.48 -2.48
N GLU A 74 0.61 -24.06 -2.63
CA GLU A 74 -0.47 -24.32 -1.69
C GLU A 74 -1.82 -24.42 -2.42
N THR A 75 -2.76 -25.11 -1.86
CA THR A 75 -4.15 -25.12 -2.28
C THR A 75 -4.86 -23.83 -1.87
N VAL A 76 -6.02 -23.54 -2.45
CA VAL A 76 -6.85 -22.38 -2.04
C VAL A 76 -7.21 -22.44 -0.55
N ASN A 77 -7.52 -23.63 -0.02
CA ASN A 77 -7.88 -23.78 1.41
C ASN A 77 -6.68 -23.52 2.35
N GLU A 78 -5.50 -23.98 2.00
CA GLU A 78 -4.27 -23.66 2.75
C GLU A 78 -3.94 -22.16 2.70
N TYR A 79 -4.12 -21.52 1.54
CA TYR A 79 -3.98 -20.08 1.43
C TYR A 79 -4.99 -19.34 2.32
N ILE A 80 -6.27 -19.75 2.28
CA ILE A 80 -7.34 -19.17 3.13
C ILE A 80 -6.97 -19.30 4.61
N HIS A 81 -6.51 -20.46 5.06
CA HIS A 81 -6.11 -20.67 6.44
C HIS A 81 -5.00 -19.68 6.84
N ARG A 82 -3.94 -19.63 6.05
CA ARG A 82 -2.75 -18.80 6.30
C ARG A 82 -3.04 -17.29 6.29
N ILE A 83 -3.85 -16.82 5.34
CA ILE A 83 -4.23 -15.39 5.30
C ILE A 83 -5.15 -15.03 6.46
N THR A 84 -6.05 -15.94 6.85
CA THR A 84 -6.94 -15.76 8.01
C THR A 84 -6.14 -15.60 9.30
N GLU A 85 -5.21 -16.51 9.59
CA GLU A 85 -4.35 -16.42 10.77
C GLU A 85 -3.55 -15.10 10.80
N ARG A 86 -2.98 -14.71 9.64
CA ARG A 86 -2.23 -13.46 9.54
C ARG A 86 -3.11 -12.23 9.77
N LEU A 87 -4.30 -12.17 9.18
CA LEU A 87 -5.24 -11.05 9.36
C LEU A 87 -5.77 -10.99 10.81
N GLU A 88 -6.08 -12.12 11.44
CA GLU A 88 -6.47 -12.16 12.85
C GLU A 88 -5.35 -11.66 13.78
N PHE A 89 -4.12 -12.05 13.51
CA PHE A 89 -2.96 -11.54 14.24
C PHE A 89 -2.85 -10.02 14.12
N LEU A 90 -2.88 -9.49 12.88
CA LEU A 90 -2.76 -8.05 12.62
C LEU A 90 -3.93 -7.26 13.24
N ALA A 91 -5.16 -7.76 13.13
CA ALA A 91 -6.33 -7.09 13.70
C ALA A 91 -6.26 -6.97 15.24
N LYS A 92 -5.64 -7.92 15.93
CA LYS A 92 -5.41 -7.86 17.39
C LYS A 92 -4.44 -6.76 17.80
N LEU A 93 -3.59 -6.28 16.88
CA LEU A 93 -2.69 -5.13 17.12
C LEU A 93 -3.42 -3.79 17.02
N LYS A 94 -4.71 -3.79 16.64
CA LYS A 94 -5.60 -2.61 16.55
C LYS A 94 -5.04 -1.49 15.64
N PRO A 95 -4.66 -1.81 14.39
CA PRO A 95 -4.31 -0.78 13.43
C PRO A 95 -5.54 0.06 13.07
N ASP A 96 -5.33 1.25 12.50
CA ASP A 96 -6.40 2.07 11.94
C ASP A 96 -7.08 1.36 10.75
N PHE A 97 -6.30 0.62 9.97
CA PHE A 97 -6.78 -0.36 9.00
C PHE A 97 -5.67 -1.34 8.61
N ILE A 98 -6.06 -2.42 7.92
CA ILE A 98 -5.12 -3.38 7.34
C ILE A 98 -5.13 -3.22 5.83
N ASN A 99 -3.95 -2.95 5.23
CA ASN A 99 -3.71 -3.08 3.80
C ASN A 99 -3.42 -4.55 3.48
N SER A 100 -4.21 -5.18 2.61
CA SER A 100 -4.15 -6.62 2.36
C SER A 100 -3.84 -6.96 0.91
N HIS A 101 -2.80 -7.77 0.71
CA HIS A 101 -2.51 -8.48 -0.54
C HIS A 101 -3.41 -9.72 -0.64
N THR A 102 -4.63 -9.54 -1.11
CA THR A 102 -5.70 -10.55 -1.06
C THR A 102 -5.75 -11.41 -2.33
N GLY A 103 -5.93 -12.71 -2.14
CA GLY A 103 -6.16 -13.67 -3.22
C GLY A 103 -4.96 -13.83 -4.18
N LYS A 104 -5.23 -14.42 -5.33
CA LYS A 104 -4.25 -14.62 -6.41
C LYS A 104 -4.89 -14.33 -7.76
N ASP A 105 -4.12 -13.85 -8.70
CA ASP A 105 -4.54 -13.58 -10.08
C ASP A 105 -4.93 -14.84 -10.86
N TYR A 106 -4.33 -15.99 -10.51
CA TYR A 106 -4.59 -17.29 -11.15
C TYR A 106 -5.61 -18.16 -10.42
N TYR A 107 -6.19 -17.71 -9.30
CA TYR A 107 -7.30 -18.43 -8.66
C TYR A 107 -8.60 -18.18 -9.43
N ASP A 108 -9.49 -19.16 -9.39
CA ASP A 108 -10.83 -19.00 -9.96
C ASP A 108 -11.54 -17.80 -9.33
N PHE A 109 -12.39 -17.16 -10.12
CA PHE A 109 -13.17 -15.99 -9.65
C PHE A 109 -13.95 -16.31 -8.38
N SER A 110 -14.60 -17.49 -8.31
CA SER A 110 -15.35 -17.94 -7.14
C SER A 110 -14.45 -18.12 -5.89
N ASP A 111 -13.21 -18.55 -6.06
CA ASP A 111 -12.29 -18.74 -4.94
C ASP A 111 -11.79 -17.39 -4.40
N ASN A 112 -11.46 -16.46 -5.29
CA ASN A 112 -11.16 -15.09 -4.86
C ASN A 112 -12.38 -14.43 -4.19
N CYS A 113 -13.62 -14.69 -4.63
CA CYS A 113 -14.82 -14.21 -3.94
C CYS A 113 -14.92 -14.74 -2.51
N LYS A 114 -14.70 -16.05 -2.30
CA LYS A 114 -14.66 -16.64 -0.93
C LYS A 114 -13.61 -15.96 -0.05
N ILE A 115 -12.42 -15.69 -0.61
CA ILE A 115 -11.35 -15.04 0.15
C ILE A 115 -11.76 -13.61 0.54
N ILE A 116 -12.37 -12.85 -0.37
CA ILE A 116 -12.89 -11.50 -0.10
C ILE A 116 -13.98 -11.54 1.00
N GLU A 117 -14.92 -12.50 0.95
CA GLU A 117 -15.93 -12.67 1.99
C GLU A 117 -15.32 -12.96 3.37
N ILE A 118 -14.27 -13.78 3.42
CA ILE A 118 -13.55 -14.08 4.66
C ILE A 118 -12.89 -12.81 5.22
N THR A 119 -12.24 -12.01 4.37
CA THR A 119 -11.63 -10.75 4.81
C THR A 119 -12.67 -9.75 5.32
N ASP A 120 -13.83 -9.64 4.67
CA ASP A 120 -14.95 -8.78 5.11
C ASP A 120 -15.52 -9.25 6.48
N ASN A 121 -15.65 -10.57 6.67
CA ASN A 121 -16.09 -11.14 7.94
C ASN A 121 -15.08 -10.88 9.07
N LEU A 122 -13.78 -10.99 8.79
CA LEU A 122 -12.72 -10.66 9.77
C LEU A 122 -12.73 -9.16 10.11
N SER A 123 -12.88 -8.30 9.11
CA SER A 123 -13.01 -6.86 9.32
C SER A 123 -14.15 -6.52 10.29
N LYS A 124 -15.32 -7.14 10.10
CA LYS A 124 -16.48 -6.99 11.00
C LYS A 124 -16.22 -7.57 12.39
N LYS A 125 -15.65 -8.79 12.46
CA LYS A 125 -15.36 -9.49 13.72
C LYS A 125 -14.46 -8.69 14.63
N TYR A 126 -13.41 -8.08 14.09
CA TYR A 126 -12.41 -7.34 14.85
C TYR A 126 -12.67 -5.83 14.89
N ASN A 127 -13.66 -5.33 14.15
CA ASN A 127 -13.93 -3.90 13.97
C ASN A 127 -12.69 -3.12 13.49
N VAL A 128 -11.91 -3.73 12.59
CA VAL A 128 -10.73 -3.15 11.93
C VAL A 128 -10.97 -3.20 10.43
N PRO A 129 -10.97 -2.08 9.71
CA PRO A 129 -11.14 -2.08 8.27
C PRO A 129 -10.02 -2.89 7.60
N ILE A 130 -10.39 -3.79 6.67
CA ILE A 130 -9.45 -4.47 5.79
C ILE A 130 -9.70 -3.92 4.38
N ILE A 131 -8.69 -3.31 3.79
CA ILE A 131 -8.73 -2.76 2.45
C ILE A 131 -7.74 -3.50 1.55
N HIS A 132 -8.00 -3.54 0.24
CA HIS A 132 -7.31 -4.44 -0.67
C HIS A 132 -6.40 -3.67 -1.61
N GLU A 133 -5.14 -4.07 -1.65
CA GLU A 133 -4.18 -3.43 -2.54
C GLU A 133 -4.40 -3.85 -4.00
N ILE A 134 -4.34 -2.85 -4.88
CA ILE A 134 -4.17 -3.07 -6.32
C ILE A 134 -2.75 -3.54 -6.53
N HIS A 135 -2.60 -4.85 -6.80
CA HIS A 135 -1.27 -5.45 -6.90
C HIS A 135 -1.26 -6.61 -7.91
N ARG A 136 -0.22 -6.64 -8.76
CA ARG A 136 0.03 -7.80 -9.65
C ARG A 136 0.14 -9.09 -8.83
N GLY A 137 -0.37 -10.20 -9.36
CA GLY A 137 -0.41 -11.47 -8.66
C GLY A 137 -1.48 -11.57 -7.55
N ARG A 138 -2.42 -10.61 -7.46
CA ARG A 138 -3.57 -10.60 -6.54
C ARG A 138 -4.88 -10.55 -7.33
N PHE A 139 -6.03 -10.76 -6.67
CA PHE A 139 -7.33 -10.68 -7.37
C PHE A 139 -7.54 -9.31 -8.05
N SER A 140 -6.92 -8.27 -7.52
CA SER A 140 -7.01 -6.87 -7.94
C SER A 140 -6.03 -6.48 -9.05
N PHE A 141 -5.33 -7.45 -9.66
CA PHE A 141 -4.19 -7.25 -10.56
C PHE A 141 -4.48 -6.46 -11.84
N HIS A 142 -5.71 -6.53 -12.35
CA HIS A 142 -6.09 -5.97 -13.65
C HIS A 142 -7.40 -5.20 -13.54
N LEU A 143 -7.43 -3.99 -14.11
CA LEU A 143 -8.52 -3.02 -13.91
C LEU A 143 -9.89 -3.55 -14.34
N LYS A 144 -9.98 -4.19 -15.51
CA LYS A 144 -11.25 -4.77 -16.00
C LYS A 144 -11.71 -5.97 -15.16
N THR A 145 -10.77 -6.78 -14.68
CA THR A 145 -11.08 -7.92 -13.80
C THR A 145 -11.56 -7.42 -12.43
N LEU A 146 -10.91 -6.40 -11.87
CA LEU A 146 -11.29 -5.79 -10.59
C LEU A 146 -12.75 -5.28 -10.62
N GLN A 147 -13.22 -4.71 -11.73
CA GLN A 147 -14.60 -4.23 -11.82
C GLN A 147 -15.63 -5.31 -11.51
N ARG A 148 -15.41 -6.56 -11.95
CA ARG A 148 -16.31 -7.69 -11.68
C ARG A 148 -16.44 -7.96 -10.17
N TYR A 149 -15.35 -7.83 -9.43
CA TYR A 149 -15.37 -7.95 -7.96
C TYR A 149 -16.08 -6.76 -7.31
N LEU A 150 -15.86 -5.54 -7.81
CA LEU A 150 -16.53 -4.34 -7.28
C LEU A 150 -18.06 -4.34 -7.53
N GLU A 151 -18.52 -4.96 -8.60
CA GLU A 151 -19.95 -5.16 -8.85
C GLU A 151 -20.57 -6.11 -7.82
N LEU A 152 -19.87 -7.19 -7.46
CA LEU A 152 -20.32 -8.17 -6.48
C LEU A 152 -20.12 -7.69 -5.03
N PHE A 153 -19.04 -6.97 -4.78
CA PHE A 153 -18.66 -6.43 -3.45
C PHE A 153 -18.64 -4.89 -3.46
N PRO A 154 -19.82 -4.23 -3.49
CA PRO A 154 -19.89 -2.79 -3.66
C PRO A 154 -19.33 -1.98 -2.46
N LYS A 155 -19.06 -2.62 -1.33
CA LYS A 155 -18.43 -2.01 -0.14
C LYS A 155 -16.91 -2.21 -0.08
N LEU A 156 -16.33 -2.94 -1.02
CA LEU A 156 -14.90 -3.19 -1.07
C LEU A 156 -14.14 -1.87 -1.25
N ASN A 157 -13.11 -1.66 -0.42
CA ASN A 157 -12.22 -0.50 -0.47
C ASN A 157 -10.83 -0.92 -0.94
N LEU A 158 -10.11 0.03 -1.57
CA LEU A 158 -8.85 -0.21 -2.24
C LEU A 158 -7.72 0.66 -1.69
N VAL A 159 -6.52 0.09 -1.68
CA VAL A 159 -5.25 0.82 -1.73
C VAL A 159 -4.84 0.93 -3.19
N ALA A 160 -4.59 2.12 -3.66
CA ALA A 160 -4.24 2.33 -5.07
C ALA A 160 -2.73 2.42 -5.26
N ASP A 161 -2.17 1.33 -5.79
CA ASP A 161 -0.87 1.31 -6.43
C ASP A 161 -1.05 1.08 -7.94
N PHE A 162 -1.11 2.16 -8.69
CA PHE A 162 -1.36 2.09 -10.13
C PHE A 162 -0.17 1.60 -10.94
N SER A 163 1.02 1.56 -10.34
CA SER A 163 2.20 0.99 -11.00
C SER A 163 1.98 -0.47 -11.40
N HIS A 164 1.20 -1.19 -10.59
CA HIS A 164 0.85 -2.58 -10.90
C HIS A 164 -0.12 -2.71 -12.08
N PHE A 165 -1.05 -1.79 -12.25
CA PHE A 165 -1.89 -1.78 -13.45
C PHE A 165 -1.07 -1.47 -14.70
N CYS A 166 -0.15 -0.50 -14.63
CA CYS A 166 0.70 -0.16 -15.77
C CYS A 166 1.51 -1.36 -16.26
N VAL A 167 2.18 -2.06 -15.35
CA VAL A 167 3.02 -3.22 -15.73
C VAL A 167 2.20 -4.42 -16.21
N VAL A 168 1.01 -4.66 -15.65
CA VAL A 168 0.14 -5.77 -16.07
C VAL A 168 -0.52 -5.49 -17.42
N SER A 169 -0.84 -4.23 -17.70
CA SER A 169 -1.45 -3.81 -18.97
C SER A 169 -0.42 -3.48 -20.04
N GLU A 170 0.86 -3.48 -19.72
CA GLU A 170 1.95 -2.98 -20.60
C GLU A 170 1.60 -1.63 -21.23
N SER A 171 1.00 -0.74 -20.43
CA SER A 171 0.54 0.59 -20.87
C SER A 171 0.48 1.58 -19.71
N ASN A 172 0.50 2.87 -20.03
CA ASN A 172 0.27 3.97 -19.09
C ASN A 172 -1.22 4.26 -18.87
N LEU A 173 -2.09 3.29 -19.16
CA LEU A 173 -3.56 3.31 -18.96
C LEU A 173 -4.29 4.43 -19.72
N GLU A 174 -3.73 4.97 -20.80
CA GLU A 174 -4.35 6.03 -21.58
C GLU A 174 -5.69 5.57 -22.21
N ASP A 175 -5.76 4.32 -22.59
CA ASP A 175 -6.93 3.64 -23.15
C ASP A 175 -7.93 3.15 -22.09
N GLN A 176 -7.61 3.26 -20.80
CA GLN A 176 -8.39 2.74 -19.68
C GLN A 176 -8.88 3.83 -18.72
N THR A 177 -8.80 5.10 -19.09
CA THR A 177 -9.13 6.23 -18.22
C THR A 177 -10.55 6.16 -17.66
N GLU A 178 -11.54 5.75 -18.48
CA GLU A 178 -12.93 5.60 -18.03
C GLU A 178 -13.08 4.50 -16.97
N LEU A 179 -12.34 3.39 -17.11
CA LEU A 179 -12.35 2.32 -16.13
C LEU A 179 -11.65 2.73 -14.82
N LEU A 180 -10.56 3.47 -14.96
CA LEU A 180 -9.77 3.96 -13.82
C LEU A 180 -10.59 4.92 -12.95
N THR A 181 -11.30 5.87 -13.55
CA THR A 181 -12.12 6.83 -12.81
C THR A 181 -13.27 6.17 -12.04
N LYS A 182 -13.78 5.04 -12.52
CA LYS A 182 -14.85 4.28 -11.83
C LYS A 182 -14.41 3.69 -10.48
N ILE A 183 -13.12 3.50 -10.26
CA ILE A 183 -12.61 2.95 -8.99
C ILE A 183 -12.24 4.03 -7.96
N TYR A 184 -12.13 5.32 -8.34
CA TYR A 184 -11.77 6.40 -7.41
C TYR A 184 -12.63 6.44 -6.13
N PRO A 185 -13.95 6.16 -6.18
CA PRO A 185 -14.79 6.09 -4.98
C PRO A 185 -14.35 5.06 -3.94
N LYS A 186 -13.63 4.02 -4.40
CA LYS A 186 -13.21 2.89 -3.59
C LYS A 186 -11.85 3.07 -2.94
N ILE A 187 -11.06 4.02 -3.44
CA ILE A 187 -9.70 4.26 -2.96
C ILE A 187 -9.76 4.96 -1.60
N LYS A 188 -9.07 4.40 -0.61
CA LYS A 188 -8.97 4.95 0.76
C LYS A 188 -7.54 5.28 1.14
N HIS A 189 -6.58 4.71 0.42
CA HIS A 189 -5.17 4.89 0.62
C HIS A 189 -4.44 4.85 -0.72
N LEU A 190 -3.34 5.62 -0.83
CA LEU A 190 -2.50 5.67 -2.02
C LEU A 190 -1.10 5.17 -1.70
N HIS A 191 -0.58 4.28 -2.54
CA HIS A 191 0.86 4.05 -2.64
C HIS A 191 1.42 4.94 -3.75
N ALA A 192 2.22 5.92 -3.35
CA ALA A 192 2.82 6.87 -4.28
C ALA A 192 4.16 6.32 -4.78
N ARG A 193 4.07 5.31 -5.63
CA ARG A 193 5.18 4.72 -6.38
C ARG A 193 4.95 4.94 -7.86
N ILE A 194 6.02 5.20 -8.60
CA ILE A 194 5.98 5.39 -10.04
C ILE A 194 6.57 4.16 -10.71
N GLY A 195 5.76 3.54 -11.53
CA GLY A 195 6.15 2.47 -12.43
C GLY A 195 5.97 2.87 -13.89
N PHE A 196 6.25 1.94 -14.78
CA PHE A 196 6.06 2.07 -16.21
C PHE A 196 5.64 0.72 -16.79
N GLU A 197 5.47 0.63 -18.10
CA GLU A 197 4.91 -0.55 -18.77
C GLU A 197 5.70 -1.85 -18.52
N GLN A 198 6.98 -1.76 -18.19
CA GLN A 198 7.84 -2.93 -18.00
C GLN A 198 8.25 -3.18 -16.54
N SER A 199 7.98 -2.23 -15.63
CA SER A 199 8.28 -2.39 -14.21
C SER A 199 7.34 -1.61 -13.31
N PRO A 200 6.96 -2.15 -12.13
CA PRO A 200 6.15 -1.40 -11.16
C PRO A 200 6.94 -0.30 -10.43
N GLN A 201 8.25 -0.19 -10.66
CA GLN A 201 9.06 0.86 -10.07
C GLN A 201 10.16 1.30 -11.04
N VAL A 202 10.30 2.62 -11.20
CA VAL A 202 11.45 3.24 -11.85
C VAL A 202 12.64 3.31 -10.89
N ASN A 203 13.85 3.52 -11.42
CA ASN A 203 15.06 3.63 -10.59
C ASN A 203 15.02 4.89 -9.68
N ASP A 204 14.78 6.08 -10.30
CA ASP A 204 14.67 7.35 -9.59
C ASP A 204 13.50 8.16 -10.19
N PRO A 205 12.41 8.40 -9.45
CA PRO A 205 11.23 9.10 -9.99
C PRO A 205 11.50 10.56 -10.38
N PHE A 206 12.60 11.13 -9.94
CA PHE A 206 12.99 12.53 -10.22
C PHE A 206 14.01 12.66 -11.34
N ALA A 207 14.48 11.53 -11.91
CA ALA A 207 15.34 11.55 -13.07
C ALA A 207 14.57 12.08 -14.30
N PRO A 208 15.20 12.92 -15.15
CA PRO A 208 14.51 13.60 -16.26
C PRO A 208 13.78 12.65 -17.22
N GLU A 209 14.29 11.44 -17.43
CA GLU A 209 13.68 10.41 -18.28
C GLU A 209 12.32 9.94 -17.76
N TRP A 210 12.03 10.08 -16.45
CA TRP A 210 10.78 9.66 -15.83
C TRP A 210 9.79 10.81 -15.58
N GLN A 211 10.13 12.04 -15.97
CA GLN A 211 9.30 13.21 -15.68
C GLN A 211 7.87 13.06 -16.21
N SER A 212 7.68 12.54 -17.42
CA SER A 212 6.35 12.34 -18.02
C SER A 212 5.51 11.31 -17.23
N TYR A 213 6.14 10.31 -16.65
CA TYR A 213 5.48 9.35 -15.77
C TYR A 213 5.11 9.97 -14.43
N LEU A 214 6.03 10.69 -13.80
CA LEU A 214 5.77 11.43 -12.55
C LEU A 214 4.58 12.37 -12.71
N ASP A 215 4.52 13.13 -13.80
CA ASP A 215 3.41 14.04 -14.11
C ASP A 215 2.09 13.28 -14.27
N LYS A 216 2.10 12.12 -14.94
CA LYS A 216 0.92 11.28 -15.13
C LYS A 216 0.38 10.75 -13.80
N TYR A 217 1.25 10.19 -12.95
CA TYR A 217 0.85 9.71 -11.63
C TYR A 217 0.33 10.85 -10.74
N LEU A 218 0.94 12.02 -10.80
CA LEU A 218 0.47 13.20 -10.07
C LEU A 218 -0.96 13.61 -10.49
N ILE A 219 -1.29 13.51 -11.79
CA ILE A 219 -2.65 13.76 -12.27
C ILE A 219 -3.64 12.78 -11.62
N TRP A 220 -3.36 11.48 -11.64
CA TRP A 220 -4.23 10.48 -11.02
C TRP A 220 -4.42 10.71 -9.52
N TRP A 221 -3.34 11.00 -8.78
CA TRP A 221 -3.44 11.30 -7.35
C TRP A 221 -4.27 12.55 -7.08
N LYS A 222 -4.10 13.61 -7.87
CA LYS A 222 -4.92 14.82 -7.78
C LYS A 222 -6.40 14.54 -8.03
N GLU A 223 -6.72 13.77 -9.06
CA GLU A 223 -8.11 13.43 -9.40
C GLU A 223 -8.78 12.63 -8.27
N ILE A 224 -8.08 11.66 -7.67
CA ILE A 224 -8.57 10.89 -6.52
C ILE A 224 -8.81 11.83 -5.32
N ILE A 225 -7.86 12.68 -5.00
CA ILE A 225 -7.95 13.64 -3.90
C ILE A 225 -9.13 14.60 -4.11
N GLU A 226 -9.28 15.16 -5.30
CA GLU A 226 -10.40 16.03 -5.64
C GLU A 226 -11.75 15.31 -5.57
N TYR A 227 -11.79 14.04 -5.98
CA TYR A 227 -12.97 13.21 -5.81
C TYR A 227 -13.40 13.13 -4.35
N HIS A 228 -12.46 12.90 -3.43
CA HIS A 228 -12.72 12.80 -1.99
C HIS A 228 -12.99 14.17 -1.34
N LYS A 229 -12.31 15.24 -1.74
CA LYS A 229 -12.59 16.61 -1.29
C LYS A 229 -14.04 17.00 -1.54
N LYS A 230 -14.54 16.75 -2.76
CA LYS A 230 -15.94 17.06 -3.16
C LYS A 230 -16.98 16.31 -2.35
N ARG A 231 -16.60 15.26 -1.63
CA ARG A 231 -17.48 14.45 -0.76
C ARG A 231 -17.26 14.69 0.73
N ASN A 232 -16.53 15.76 1.07
CA ASN A 232 -16.24 16.15 2.44
C ASN A 232 -15.57 15.04 3.27
N CYS A 233 -14.73 14.20 2.63
CA CYS A 233 -13.91 13.25 3.38
C CYS A 233 -12.94 14.00 4.29
N ASN A 234 -12.75 13.54 5.52
CA ASN A 234 -11.90 14.21 6.49
C ASN A 234 -10.42 14.16 6.08
N HIS A 235 -9.95 13.00 5.67
CA HIS A 235 -8.56 12.80 5.23
C HIS A 235 -8.43 11.65 4.22
N ILE A 236 -7.29 11.62 3.55
CA ILE A 236 -6.77 10.48 2.79
C ILE A 236 -5.32 10.25 3.20
N THR A 237 -4.89 9.00 3.21
CA THR A 237 -3.52 8.62 3.53
C THR A 237 -2.72 8.30 2.27
N ILE A 238 -1.44 8.66 2.25
CA ILE A 238 -0.52 8.40 1.13
C ILE A 238 0.80 7.87 1.70
N THR A 239 1.24 6.71 1.22
CA THR A 239 2.56 6.15 1.48
C THR A 239 3.45 6.34 0.25
N PRO A 240 4.50 7.17 0.26
CA PRO A 240 5.62 7.00 -0.65
C PRO A 240 6.22 5.61 -0.46
N GLU A 241 6.19 4.77 -1.50
CA GLU A 241 6.51 3.34 -1.36
C GLU A 241 7.51 2.87 -2.43
N PHE A 242 8.61 3.59 -2.59
CA PHE A 242 9.75 3.03 -3.31
C PHE A 242 10.37 1.94 -2.46
N GLY A 243 10.41 0.72 -3.00
CA GLY A 243 10.90 -0.46 -2.30
C GLY A 243 12.37 -0.74 -2.59
N PRO A 244 13.03 -1.57 -1.74
CA PRO A 244 14.39 -2.04 -1.98
C PRO A 244 14.44 -3.07 -3.12
N PHE A 245 15.60 -3.68 -3.36
CA PHE A 245 15.72 -4.82 -4.27
C PHE A 245 14.65 -5.89 -3.95
N PRO A 246 13.98 -6.49 -4.95
CA PRO A 246 14.22 -6.40 -6.40
C PRO A 246 13.46 -5.26 -7.12
N TYR A 247 12.74 -4.40 -6.42
CA TYR A 247 12.06 -3.25 -7.03
C TYR A 247 13.05 -2.14 -7.39
N MET A 248 13.96 -1.82 -6.46
CA MET A 248 15.10 -0.94 -6.75
C MET A 248 16.14 -1.71 -7.56
N PRO A 249 16.47 -1.27 -8.78
CA PRO A 249 17.55 -1.85 -9.54
C PRO A 249 18.91 -1.65 -8.84
N GLU A 250 19.78 -2.64 -8.99
CA GLU A 250 21.13 -2.65 -8.44
C GLU A 250 22.19 -2.69 -9.55
N GLU A 251 23.36 -2.15 -9.28
CA GLU A 251 24.51 -2.30 -10.16
C GLU A 251 24.89 -3.79 -10.27
N PRO A 252 25.17 -4.28 -11.47
CA PRO A 252 25.68 -5.63 -11.64
C PRO A 252 26.95 -5.87 -10.81
N PHE A 253 27.11 -7.09 -10.30
CA PHE A 253 28.23 -7.56 -9.49
C PHE A 253 28.38 -6.92 -8.12
N THR A 254 28.28 -5.61 -7.99
CA THR A 254 28.43 -4.90 -6.70
C THR A 254 27.18 -4.97 -5.84
N LYS A 255 26.00 -5.15 -6.46
CA LYS A 255 24.69 -5.09 -5.82
C LYS A 255 24.40 -3.77 -5.11
N LYS A 256 25.08 -2.70 -5.50
CA LYS A 256 24.82 -1.38 -4.98
C LYS A 256 23.50 -0.86 -5.55
N PRO A 257 22.52 -0.41 -4.72
CA PRO A 257 21.31 0.23 -5.20
C PRO A 257 21.64 1.47 -6.05
N LEU A 258 20.84 1.73 -7.09
CA LEU A 258 21.06 2.91 -7.94
C LEU A 258 20.79 4.22 -7.20
N VAL A 259 19.82 4.21 -6.28
CA VAL A 259 19.52 5.35 -5.39
C VAL A 259 19.21 4.87 -3.98
N ASP A 260 19.28 5.78 -3.01
CA ASP A 260 18.89 5.51 -1.63
C ASP A 260 17.37 5.51 -1.51
N GLN A 261 16.80 4.41 -1.05
CA GLN A 261 15.36 4.21 -0.92
C GLN A 261 14.72 5.18 0.09
N TRP A 262 15.35 5.37 1.25
CA TRP A 262 14.83 6.25 2.29
C TRP A 262 14.75 7.70 1.81
N GLU A 263 15.83 8.18 1.21
CA GLU A 263 15.89 9.53 0.66
C GLU A 263 14.92 9.72 -0.49
N THR A 264 14.74 8.71 -1.35
CA THR A 264 13.75 8.75 -2.44
C THR A 264 12.33 8.87 -1.90
N ASN A 265 11.95 8.09 -0.89
CA ASN A 265 10.63 8.18 -0.25
C ASN A 265 10.42 9.52 0.47
N LEU A 266 11.46 10.04 1.14
CA LEU A 266 11.40 11.34 1.78
C LEU A 266 11.26 12.48 0.77
N GLN A 267 11.99 12.42 -0.34
CA GLN A 267 11.88 13.38 -1.44
C GLN A 267 10.50 13.31 -2.11
N MET A 268 9.95 12.10 -2.32
CA MET A 268 8.60 11.91 -2.84
C MET A 268 7.57 12.52 -1.89
N LYS A 269 7.68 12.30 -0.59
CA LYS A 269 6.80 12.97 0.40
C LYS A 269 6.83 14.49 0.25
N LYS A 270 8.03 15.09 0.19
CA LYS A 270 8.19 16.54 0.02
C LYS A 270 7.57 17.04 -1.29
N TYR A 271 7.78 16.30 -2.38
CA TYR A 271 7.21 16.60 -3.68
C TYR A 271 5.66 16.58 -3.63
N LEU A 272 5.07 15.56 -3.01
CA LEU A 272 3.62 15.45 -2.86
C LEU A 272 3.04 16.58 -2.00
N GLN A 273 3.71 16.96 -0.92
CA GLN A 273 3.31 18.09 -0.06
C GLN A 273 3.27 19.44 -0.81
N GLN A 274 4.11 19.60 -1.83
CA GLN A 274 4.18 20.82 -2.63
C GLN A 274 3.16 20.82 -3.78
N ASN A 275 2.71 19.65 -4.21
CA ASN A 275 1.95 19.51 -5.46
C ASN A 275 0.50 19.03 -5.28
N LEU A 276 0.12 18.50 -4.10
CA LEU A 276 -1.25 18.06 -3.76
C LEU A 276 -1.92 18.99 -2.77
#